data_b0c71c32621cfb1423d37e89fff09af7
#
_entry.id   b0c71c32621cfb1423d37e89fff09af7
#
_cell.length_a   1.000
_cell.length_b   1.000
_cell.length_c   1.000
_cell.angle_alpha   90.00
_cell.angle_beta   90.00
_cell.angle_gamma   90.00
#
_symmetry.space_group_name_H-M   'P 1'
#
loop_
_entity.id
_entity.type
_entity.pdbx_description
1 polymer ?
#
loop_
_entity_poly.entity_id
_entity_poly.type
_entity_poly.pdbx_seq_one_letter_code
_entity_poly.pdbx_strand_id
1 'polypeptide(L)'
;MIVNFPSELIMQHPFVAGVAGVSAGAALAIWYGVLYSGSNVVAPVIKTIYPHKAVALTFDDGPTPGFTDRVLDILRQQHAHASFFLIGSQVKRYPELVHRMIAEGHTVGNHTWDHHHHGVWHGEAYWRDQLQRTSAALAEIIGREPTLFRAPMGFKTPPQARAVRKSAMRYIAWRVRAWDTLKISPRTICRIVTSQIRPGDIVTLHDGLEPARRNCSQESTIQALPEILKILKSRGLASLSLEQALNSPVYQ
;
A
#
# COMPACT_ATOMS: atom_id res chain seq x y z
N MET A 1 14.70 29.71 11.01
CA MET A 1 15.24 30.41 12.20
C MET A 1 15.51 29.34 13.23
N ILE A 2 16.79 28.93 13.38
CA ILE A 2 17.22 27.94 14.38
C ILE A 2 17.35 28.70 15.68
N VAL A 3 16.47 28.45 16.65
CA VAL A 3 16.58 29.00 17.99
C VAL A 3 17.70 28.23 18.70
N ASN A 4 18.89 28.83 18.75
CA ASN A 4 19.98 28.35 19.61
C ASN A 4 19.61 28.65 21.07
N PHE A 5 19.15 27.62 21.78
CA PHE A 5 19.07 27.69 23.24
C PHE A 5 20.49 27.60 23.81
N PRO A 6 20.90 28.49 24.73
CA PRO A 6 22.22 28.42 25.38
C PRO A 6 22.35 27.10 26.14
N SER A 7 23.41 26.37 25.87
CA SER A 7 23.73 25.08 26.53
C SER A 7 23.75 25.15 28.07
N GLU A 8 23.99 26.31 28.63
CA GLU A 8 24.00 26.53 30.08
C GLU A 8 22.61 26.46 30.73
N LEU A 9 21.53 26.79 30.01
CA LEU A 9 20.16 26.72 30.55
C LEU A 9 19.66 25.28 30.76
N ILE A 10 20.18 24.36 29.98
CA ILE A 10 19.80 22.93 30.05
C ILE A 10 20.40 22.24 31.27
N MET A 11 21.60 22.63 31.69
CA MET A 11 22.28 22.03 32.86
C MET A 11 21.75 22.50 34.20
N GLN A 12 21.13 23.70 34.26
CA GLN A 12 20.64 24.30 35.51
C GLN A 12 19.17 23.93 35.85
N HIS A 13 18.40 23.38 34.89
CA HIS A 13 17.00 23.07 35.10
C HIS A 13 16.64 21.66 34.58
N PRO A 14 16.80 20.61 35.41
CA PRO A 14 16.48 19.23 35.02
C PRO A 14 15.05 19.05 34.55
N PHE A 15 14.13 19.88 35.03
CA PHE A 15 12.74 19.86 34.55
C PHE A 15 12.62 20.33 33.09
N VAL A 16 13.35 21.36 32.66
CA VAL A 16 13.38 21.85 31.27
C VAL A 16 14.02 20.81 30.35
N ALA A 17 15.08 20.14 30.78
CA ALA A 17 15.71 19.04 30.05
C ALA A 17 14.76 17.84 29.92
N GLY A 18 14.02 17.50 30.98
CA GLY A 18 13.01 16.46 30.97
C GLY A 18 11.87 16.77 30.00
N VAL A 19 11.31 17.97 30.01
CA VAL A 19 10.22 18.40 29.11
C VAL A 19 10.71 18.44 27.66
N ALA A 20 11.92 18.94 27.40
CA ALA A 20 12.50 18.96 26.05
C ALA A 20 12.75 17.54 25.52
N GLY A 21 13.20 16.61 26.38
CA GLY A 21 13.41 15.20 26.03
C GLY A 21 12.10 14.46 25.73
N VAL A 22 11.06 14.71 26.51
CA VAL A 22 9.72 14.14 26.27
C VAL A 22 9.11 14.67 24.96
N SER A 23 9.25 15.98 24.68
CA SER A 23 8.75 16.57 23.44
C SER A 23 9.52 16.06 22.20
N ALA A 24 10.82 15.87 22.29
CA ALA A 24 11.63 15.29 21.21
C ALA A 24 11.26 13.82 20.97
N GLY A 25 11.10 13.03 22.03
CA GLY A 25 10.66 11.63 21.92
C GLY A 25 9.27 11.49 21.31
N ALA A 26 8.33 12.34 21.72
CA ALA A 26 6.99 12.36 21.13
C ALA A 26 7.01 12.75 19.64
N ALA A 27 7.81 13.74 19.26
CA ALA A 27 7.99 14.12 17.87
C ALA A 27 8.57 12.99 17.03
N LEU A 28 9.60 12.29 17.52
CA LEU A 28 10.18 11.13 16.84
C LEU A 28 9.15 10.00 16.69
N ALA A 29 8.34 9.71 17.72
CA ALA A 29 7.30 8.70 17.65
C ALA A 29 6.23 9.04 16.60
N ILE A 30 5.83 10.32 16.52
CA ILE A 30 4.88 10.79 15.50
C ILE A 30 5.50 10.65 14.10
N TRP A 31 6.73 11.08 13.88
CA TRP A 31 7.43 10.92 12.61
C TRP A 31 7.56 9.46 12.19
N TYR A 32 7.94 8.59 13.13
CA TYR A 32 7.94 7.14 12.90
C TYR A 32 6.55 6.64 12.50
N GLY A 33 5.50 7.09 13.22
CA GLY A 33 4.11 6.74 12.93
C GLY A 33 3.64 7.16 11.55
N VAL A 34 4.09 8.34 11.08
CA VAL A 34 3.75 8.88 9.76
C VAL A 34 4.51 8.18 8.64
N LEU A 35 5.83 8.02 8.77
CA LEU A 35 6.71 7.58 7.69
C LEU A 35 6.79 6.06 7.54
N TYR A 36 6.65 5.30 8.63
CA TYR A 36 6.73 3.84 8.57
C TYR A 36 5.35 3.23 8.30
N SER A 37 5.17 2.66 7.12
CA SER A 37 3.88 2.10 6.65
C SER A 37 3.31 1.03 7.60
N GLY A 38 4.15 0.22 8.21
CA GLY A 38 3.78 -0.83 9.16
C GLY A 38 3.54 -0.37 10.61
N SER A 39 3.64 0.94 10.91
CA SER A 39 3.41 1.48 12.25
C SER A 39 1.92 1.54 12.60
N ASN A 40 1.58 1.21 13.85
CA ASN A 40 0.23 1.38 14.41
C ASN A 40 0.06 2.69 15.21
N VAL A 41 1.04 3.57 15.23
CA VAL A 41 1.01 4.80 16.05
C VAL A 41 -0.08 5.77 15.59
N VAL A 42 -0.21 6.00 14.28
CA VAL A 42 -1.23 6.92 13.73
C VAL A 42 -2.57 6.20 13.50
N ALA A 43 -2.52 4.98 13.02
CA ALA A 43 -3.70 4.14 12.79
C ALA A 43 -3.31 2.66 12.80
N PRO A 44 -4.22 1.75 13.19
CA PRO A 44 -3.99 0.32 13.06
C PRO A 44 -3.84 -0.07 11.60
N VAL A 45 -2.90 -0.97 11.30
CA VAL A 45 -2.65 -1.47 9.94
C VAL A 45 -2.64 -2.99 9.88
N ILE A 46 -3.14 -3.55 8.79
CA ILE A 46 -3.02 -4.96 8.45
C ILE A 46 -1.79 -5.11 7.56
N LYS A 47 -0.79 -5.88 7.99
CA LYS A 47 0.46 -6.15 7.25
C LYS A 47 0.79 -7.64 7.12
N THR A 48 -0.10 -8.47 7.66
CA THR A 48 -0.03 -9.94 7.61
C THR A 48 -1.42 -10.51 7.40
N ILE A 49 -1.48 -11.72 6.86
CA ILE A 49 -2.71 -12.45 6.59
C ILE A 49 -2.76 -13.77 7.39
N TYR A 50 -3.92 -14.38 7.48
CA TYR A 50 -4.17 -15.77 7.80
C TYR A 50 -4.71 -16.46 6.55
N PRO A 51 -4.22 -17.63 6.13
CA PRO A 51 -3.51 -18.70 6.83
C PRO A 51 -1.98 -18.71 6.60
N HIS A 52 -1.26 -19.45 7.44
CA HIS A 52 0.21 -19.53 7.49
C HIS A 52 0.88 -20.28 6.32
N LYS A 53 0.15 -20.79 5.30
CA LYS A 53 0.72 -21.43 4.10
C LYS A 53 0.47 -20.57 2.84
N ALA A 54 0.32 -19.27 3.03
CA ALA A 54 0.05 -18.34 1.96
C ALA A 54 0.77 -17.01 2.17
N VAL A 55 0.81 -16.22 1.12
CA VAL A 55 1.20 -14.82 1.11
C VAL A 55 0.17 -14.03 0.31
N ALA A 56 0.08 -12.71 0.53
CA ALA A 56 -0.70 -11.85 -0.32
C ALA A 56 0.25 -10.99 -1.17
N LEU A 57 0.31 -11.28 -2.47
CA LEU A 57 0.91 -10.37 -3.42
C LEU A 57 -0.06 -9.22 -3.65
N THR A 58 0.42 -7.99 -3.55
CA THR A 58 -0.40 -6.80 -3.76
C THR A 58 0.29 -5.84 -4.72
N PHE A 59 -0.51 -5.22 -5.58
CA PHE A 59 -0.04 -4.30 -6.62
C PHE A 59 -0.67 -2.93 -6.42
N ASP A 60 0.12 -1.87 -6.56
CA ASP A 60 -0.30 -0.49 -6.38
C ASP A 60 -0.23 0.28 -7.72
N ASP A 61 -0.88 1.45 -7.79
CA ASP A 61 -0.85 2.45 -8.87
C ASP A 61 -1.59 2.10 -10.16
N GLY A 62 -2.12 0.89 -10.32
CA GLY A 62 -2.96 0.49 -11.45
C GLY A 62 -4.37 1.10 -11.43
N PRO A 63 -5.22 0.78 -12.43
CA PRO A 63 -4.87 -0.04 -13.61
C PRO A 63 -4.11 0.74 -14.67
N THR A 64 -3.16 0.10 -15.33
CA THR A 64 -2.41 0.70 -16.45
C THR A 64 -2.30 -0.31 -17.60
N PRO A 65 -2.92 -0.04 -18.78
CA PRO A 65 -2.81 -0.89 -19.95
C PRO A 65 -1.35 -1.13 -20.36
N GLY A 66 -1.04 -2.34 -20.79
CA GLY A 66 0.32 -2.77 -21.13
C GLY A 66 1.14 -3.29 -19.95
N PHE A 67 0.72 -2.98 -18.71
CA PHE A 67 1.33 -3.52 -17.49
C PHE A 67 0.34 -4.38 -16.70
N THR A 68 -0.79 -3.83 -16.29
CA THR A 68 -1.80 -4.54 -15.49
C THR A 68 -2.33 -5.79 -16.18
N ASP A 69 -2.65 -5.71 -17.47
CA ASP A 69 -3.12 -6.85 -18.27
C ASP A 69 -2.09 -7.99 -18.30
N ARG A 70 -0.80 -7.68 -18.42
CA ARG A 70 0.28 -8.68 -18.40
C ARG A 70 0.48 -9.29 -17.01
N VAL A 71 0.33 -8.50 -15.94
CA VAL A 71 0.33 -9.03 -14.56
C VAL A 71 -0.82 -10.02 -14.38
N LEU A 72 -2.03 -9.69 -14.83
CA LEU A 72 -3.19 -10.57 -14.78
C LEU A 72 -2.97 -11.86 -15.60
N ASP A 73 -2.39 -11.77 -16.79
CA ASP A 73 -2.05 -12.95 -17.60
C ASP A 73 -1.10 -13.90 -16.87
N ILE A 74 -0.06 -13.38 -16.21
CA ILE A 74 0.90 -14.17 -15.45
C ILE A 74 0.23 -14.83 -14.24
N LEU A 75 -0.59 -14.07 -13.49
CA LEU A 75 -1.31 -14.58 -12.31
C LEU A 75 -2.25 -15.72 -12.73
N ARG A 76 -3.01 -15.55 -13.81
CA ARG A 76 -3.91 -16.58 -14.37
C ARG A 76 -3.15 -17.84 -14.78
N GLN A 77 -2.03 -17.69 -15.51
CA GLN A 77 -1.19 -18.82 -15.95
C GLN A 77 -0.61 -19.61 -14.78
N GLN A 78 -0.34 -18.96 -13.66
CA GLN A 78 0.23 -19.56 -12.46
C GLN A 78 -0.85 -19.98 -11.42
N HIS A 79 -2.14 -19.81 -11.74
CA HIS A 79 -3.26 -20.04 -10.82
C HIS A 79 -3.09 -19.31 -9.47
N ALA A 80 -2.62 -18.07 -9.53
CA ALA A 80 -2.34 -17.23 -8.39
C ALA A 80 -3.36 -16.09 -8.28
N HIS A 81 -3.75 -15.73 -7.05
CA HIS A 81 -4.60 -14.56 -6.81
C HIS A 81 -3.79 -13.46 -6.13
N ALA A 82 -4.19 -12.22 -6.35
CA ALA A 82 -3.54 -11.03 -5.81
C ALA A 82 -4.57 -9.97 -5.42
N SER A 83 -4.09 -8.85 -4.87
CA SER A 83 -4.94 -7.70 -4.61
C SER A 83 -4.34 -6.43 -5.22
N PHE A 84 -5.20 -5.58 -5.74
CA PHE A 84 -4.80 -4.38 -6.47
C PHE A 84 -5.34 -3.14 -5.74
N PHE A 85 -4.45 -2.21 -5.36
CA PHE A 85 -4.83 -0.92 -4.81
C PHE A 85 -4.81 0.12 -5.93
N LEU A 86 -6.00 0.55 -6.34
CA LEU A 86 -6.20 1.24 -7.59
C LEU A 86 -6.36 2.74 -7.39
N ILE A 87 -5.74 3.52 -8.28
CA ILE A 87 -5.92 4.96 -8.38
C ILE A 87 -7.26 5.25 -9.06
N GLY A 88 -8.16 5.97 -8.38
CA GLY A 88 -9.54 6.18 -8.84
C GLY A 88 -9.66 6.84 -10.21
N SER A 89 -8.78 7.78 -10.55
CA SER A 89 -8.75 8.38 -11.90
C SER A 89 -8.38 7.37 -13.00
N GLN A 90 -7.57 6.36 -12.68
CA GLN A 90 -7.24 5.27 -13.60
C GLN A 90 -8.37 4.23 -13.67
N VAL A 91 -9.04 3.95 -12.55
CA VAL A 91 -10.26 3.10 -12.50
C VAL A 91 -11.30 3.63 -13.48
N LYS A 92 -11.60 4.94 -13.42
CA LYS A 92 -12.56 5.57 -14.32
C LYS A 92 -12.13 5.51 -15.79
N ARG A 93 -10.83 5.50 -16.05
CA ARG A 93 -10.27 5.49 -17.41
C ARG A 93 -10.20 4.10 -18.03
N TYR A 94 -10.04 3.07 -17.21
CA TYR A 94 -9.80 1.69 -17.66
C TYR A 94 -10.68 0.69 -16.87
N PRO A 95 -12.02 0.84 -16.92
CA PRO A 95 -12.94 0.01 -16.16
C PRO A 95 -12.87 -1.47 -16.55
N GLU A 96 -12.52 -1.77 -17.80
CA GLU A 96 -12.39 -3.13 -18.32
C GLU A 96 -11.32 -3.96 -17.59
N LEU A 97 -10.22 -3.31 -17.17
CA LEU A 97 -9.18 -3.99 -16.39
C LEU A 97 -9.67 -4.30 -14.97
N VAL A 98 -10.49 -3.42 -14.38
CA VAL A 98 -11.09 -3.66 -13.06
C VAL A 98 -12.11 -4.82 -13.13
N HIS A 99 -12.96 -4.84 -14.15
CA HIS A 99 -13.87 -5.97 -14.40
C HIS A 99 -13.10 -7.29 -14.52
N ARG A 100 -11.99 -7.28 -15.27
CA ARG A 100 -11.12 -8.45 -15.42
C ARG A 100 -10.51 -8.91 -14.09
N MET A 101 -10.02 -7.99 -13.26
CA MET A 101 -9.49 -8.31 -11.93
C MET A 101 -10.51 -9.07 -11.08
N ILE A 102 -11.75 -8.58 -11.04
CA ILE A 102 -12.82 -9.22 -10.25
C ILE A 102 -13.21 -10.57 -10.85
N ALA A 103 -13.36 -10.66 -12.18
CA ALA A 103 -13.72 -11.91 -12.86
C ALA A 103 -12.66 -13.02 -12.66
N GLU A 104 -11.39 -12.64 -12.53
CA GLU A 104 -10.27 -13.57 -12.28
C GLU A 104 -10.02 -13.82 -10.76
N GLY A 105 -10.92 -13.37 -9.85
CA GLY A 105 -10.87 -13.67 -8.41
C GLY A 105 -9.86 -12.83 -7.61
N HIS A 106 -9.44 -11.70 -8.15
CA HIS A 106 -8.58 -10.76 -7.43
C HIS A 106 -9.41 -9.81 -6.57
N THR A 107 -8.79 -9.24 -5.54
CA THR A 107 -9.39 -8.18 -4.71
C THR A 107 -8.96 -6.81 -5.21
N VAL A 108 -9.86 -5.85 -5.22
CA VAL A 108 -9.52 -4.45 -5.48
C VAL A 108 -9.72 -3.60 -4.23
N GLY A 109 -8.85 -2.61 -4.02
CA GLY A 109 -8.88 -1.68 -2.91
C GLY A 109 -8.62 -0.25 -3.36
N ASN A 110 -8.83 0.69 -2.46
CA ASN A 110 -8.72 2.12 -2.70
C ASN A 110 -7.28 2.61 -2.52
N HIS A 111 -6.73 3.32 -3.53
CA HIS A 111 -5.40 3.94 -3.48
C HIS A 111 -5.44 5.45 -3.75
N THR A 112 -6.51 6.12 -3.27
CA THR A 112 -6.81 7.53 -3.54
C THR A 112 -7.24 7.81 -4.99
N TRP A 113 -7.68 9.04 -5.26
CA TRP A 113 -8.15 9.42 -6.60
C TRP A 113 -7.02 9.74 -7.57
N ASP A 114 -5.99 10.45 -7.11
CA ASP A 114 -4.92 11.00 -7.97
C ASP A 114 -3.50 10.68 -7.50
N HIS A 115 -3.33 9.94 -6.39
CA HIS A 115 -2.02 9.58 -5.83
C HIS A 115 -1.10 10.79 -5.61
N HIS A 116 -1.63 11.90 -5.10
CA HIS A 116 -0.86 13.14 -4.99
C HIS A 116 0.19 13.07 -3.88
N HIS A 117 1.47 13.28 -4.20
CA HIS A 117 2.60 13.15 -3.27
C HIS A 117 2.54 14.12 -2.09
N HIS A 118 1.99 15.33 -2.31
CA HIS A 118 1.82 16.32 -1.24
C HIS A 118 0.55 16.13 -0.42
N GLY A 119 -0.19 15.04 -0.63
CA GLY A 119 -1.40 14.70 0.14
C GLY A 119 -1.19 14.73 1.65
N VAL A 120 0.01 14.40 2.12
CA VAL A 120 0.37 14.39 3.55
C VAL A 120 0.16 15.74 4.26
N TRP A 121 0.16 16.83 3.52
CA TRP A 121 -0.03 18.18 4.07
C TRP A 121 -1.51 18.62 4.09
N HIS A 122 -2.42 17.82 3.53
CA HIS A 122 -3.83 18.17 3.44
C HIS A 122 -4.63 17.75 4.67
N GLY A 123 -5.73 18.44 4.89
CA GLY A 123 -6.68 18.17 5.97
C GLY A 123 -7.61 16.97 5.68
N GLU A 124 -8.49 16.68 6.64
CA GLU A 124 -9.41 15.54 6.59
C GLU A 124 -10.39 15.63 5.41
N ALA A 125 -10.87 16.83 5.05
CA ALA A 125 -11.81 17.01 3.95
C ALA A 125 -11.23 16.56 2.60
N TYR A 126 -9.96 16.89 2.32
CA TYR A 126 -9.24 16.40 1.15
C TYR A 126 -9.19 14.87 1.11
N TRP A 127 -8.76 14.25 2.19
CA TRP A 127 -8.67 12.78 2.25
C TRP A 127 -10.02 12.12 2.07
N ARG A 128 -11.08 12.68 2.65
CA ARG A 128 -12.44 12.16 2.46
C ARG A 128 -12.87 12.23 1.00
N ASP A 129 -12.62 13.33 0.29
CA ASP A 129 -12.89 13.46 -1.14
C ASP A 129 -12.13 12.39 -1.96
N GLN A 130 -10.84 12.23 -1.70
CA GLN A 130 -9.98 11.24 -2.36
C GLN A 130 -10.53 9.80 -2.20
N LEU A 131 -10.90 9.44 -0.98
CA LEU A 131 -11.45 8.12 -0.67
C LEU A 131 -12.83 7.92 -1.32
N GLN A 132 -13.72 8.88 -1.16
CA GLN A 132 -15.10 8.77 -1.63
C GLN A 132 -15.19 8.68 -3.17
N ARG A 133 -14.45 9.53 -3.89
CA ARG A 133 -14.41 9.50 -5.36
C ARG A 133 -13.90 8.17 -5.89
N THR A 134 -12.85 7.64 -5.28
CA THR A 134 -12.27 6.34 -5.69
C THR A 134 -13.21 5.19 -5.38
N SER A 135 -13.84 5.18 -4.19
CA SER A 135 -14.79 4.14 -3.83
C SER A 135 -16.03 4.17 -4.72
N ALA A 136 -16.55 5.36 -5.04
CA ALA A 136 -17.69 5.49 -5.96
C ALA A 136 -17.34 4.94 -7.36
N ALA A 137 -16.16 5.29 -7.91
CA ALA A 137 -15.73 4.78 -9.22
C ALA A 137 -15.55 3.26 -9.22
N LEU A 138 -15.06 2.66 -8.12
CA LEU A 138 -14.99 1.21 -7.98
C LEU A 138 -16.39 0.60 -7.85
N ALA A 139 -17.27 1.18 -7.03
CA ALA A 139 -18.63 0.68 -6.82
C ALA A 139 -19.48 0.70 -8.11
N GLU A 140 -19.31 1.68 -8.98
CA GLU A 140 -19.96 1.72 -10.31
C GLU A 140 -19.61 0.48 -11.15
N ILE A 141 -18.41 -0.08 -10.98
CA ILE A 141 -17.92 -1.24 -11.76
C ILE A 141 -18.28 -2.56 -11.09
N ILE A 142 -18.06 -2.65 -9.77
CA ILE A 142 -18.12 -3.93 -9.05
C ILE A 142 -19.42 -4.12 -8.24
N GLY A 143 -20.30 -3.09 -8.19
CA GLY A 143 -21.59 -3.12 -7.48
C GLY A 143 -21.47 -3.04 -5.95
N ARG A 144 -20.28 -2.81 -5.38
CA ARG A 144 -20.01 -2.75 -3.94
C ARG A 144 -18.81 -1.87 -3.63
N GLU A 145 -18.75 -1.24 -2.45
CA GLU A 145 -17.64 -0.37 -2.07
C GLU A 145 -16.49 -1.15 -1.42
N PRO A 146 -15.21 -0.85 -1.75
CA PRO A 146 -14.07 -1.47 -1.09
C PRO A 146 -13.91 -0.94 0.34
N THR A 147 -13.59 -1.82 1.28
CA THR A 147 -13.25 -1.45 2.66
C THR A 147 -11.74 -1.45 2.92
N LEU A 148 -10.94 -1.78 1.92
CA LEU A 148 -9.48 -1.80 2.01
C LEU A 148 -8.90 -0.53 1.39
N PHE A 149 -8.01 0.10 2.13
CA PHE A 149 -7.30 1.31 1.71
C PHE A 149 -5.79 1.14 1.89
N ARG A 150 -5.02 1.57 0.91
CA ARG A 150 -3.58 1.72 1.04
C ARG A 150 -3.19 3.18 0.82
N ALA A 151 -2.43 3.72 1.77
CA ALA A 151 -1.97 5.11 1.67
C ALA A 151 -0.86 5.24 0.62
N PRO A 152 -0.88 6.27 -0.24
CA PRO A 152 0.23 6.61 -1.10
C PRO A 152 1.57 6.66 -0.35
N MET A 153 2.61 6.08 -0.92
CA MET A 153 3.94 5.95 -0.30
C MET A 153 3.95 5.20 1.06
N GLY A 154 2.80 4.75 1.55
CA GLY A 154 2.61 4.18 2.88
C GLY A 154 2.55 5.21 4.00
N PHE A 155 2.50 6.50 3.69
CA PHE A 155 2.46 7.57 4.69
C PHE A 155 1.08 7.74 5.29
N LYS A 156 1.02 7.88 6.61
CA LYS A 156 -0.22 8.03 7.37
C LYS A 156 -0.18 9.30 8.19
N THR A 157 -1.17 10.17 8.02
CA THR A 157 -1.32 11.37 8.82
C THR A 157 -2.56 11.30 9.69
N PRO A 158 -2.62 12.02 10.84
CA PRO A 158 -3.83 12.03 11.67
C PRO A 158 -5.10 12.49 10.93
N PRO A 159 -5.08 13.52 10.04
CA PRO A 159 -6.24 13.86 9.22
C PRO A 159 -6.68 12.72 8.29
N GLN A 160 -5.72 12.06 7.62
CA GLN A 160 -6.00 10.90 6.78
C GLN A 160 -6.62 9.76 7.59
N ALA A 161 -6.06 9.45 8.76
CA ALA A 161 -6.57 8.38 9.62
C ALA A 161 -8.02 8.62 10.07
N ARG A 162 -8.38 9.87 10.34
CA ARG A 162 -9.79 10.23 10.65
C ARG A 162 -10.71 10.01 9.44
N ALA A 163 -10.29 10.42 8.24
CA ALA A 163 -11.06 10.19 7.03
C ALA A 163 -11.27 8.70 6.75
N VAL A 164 -10.19 7.90 6.80
CA VAL A 164 -10.25 6.43 6.59
C VAL A 164 -11.19 5.76 7.57
N ARG A 165 -11.10 6.12 8.87
CA ARG A 165 -12.01 5.57 9.89
C ARG A 165 -13.47 5.95 9.64
N LYS A 166 -13.75 7.20 9.26
CA LYS A 166 -15.12 7.66 8.94
C LYS A 166 -15.70 7.00 7.69
N SER A 167 -14.85 6.55 6.78
CA SER A 167 -15.24 5.79 5.59
C SER A 167 -15.32 4.27 5.84
N ALA A 168 -15.26 3.82 7.10
CA ALA A 168 -15.26 2.41 7.49
C ALA A 168 -14.16 1.58 6.79
N MET A 169 -13.06 2.21 6.37
CA MET A 169 -11.95 1.56 5.70
C MET A 169 -10.85 1.13 6.66
N ARG A 170 -10.07 0.13 6.24
CA ARG A 170 -8.93 -0.42 6.96
C ARG A 170 -7.64 -0.20 6.17
N TYR A 171 -6.59 0.22 6.88
CA TYR A 171 -5.27 0.34 6.26
C TYR A 171 -4.65 -1.01 5.98
N ILE A 172 -4.23 -1.21 4.73
CA ILE A 172 -3.38 -2.33 4.32
C ILE A 172 -1.97 -1.80 4.10
N ALA A 173 -1.04 -2.31 4.90
CA ALA A 173 0.39 -2.09 4.75
C ALA A 173 1.06 -3.37 4.20
N TRP A 174 2.37 -3.45 4.30
CA TRP A 174 3.17 -4.57 3.83
C TRP A 174 4.28 -4.90 4.82
N ARG A 175 4.79 -6.10 4.77
CA ARG A 175 6.02 -6.51 5.45
C ARG A 175 7.20 -6.58 4.49
N VAL A 176 6.95 -6.91 3.24
CA VAL A 176 7.98 -6.99 2.20
C VAL A 176 7.69 -5.95 1.13
N ARG A 177 8.67 -5.10 0.85
CA ARG A 177 8.64 -4.12 -0.23
C ARG A 177 9.61 -4.55 -1.32
N ALA A 178 9.13 -4.65 -2.55
CA ALA A 178 9.92 -5.09 -3.69
C ALA A 178 10.94 -4.05 -4.20
N TRP A 179 10.71 -2.76 -3.89
CA TRP A 179 11.48 -1.61 -4.39
C TRP A 179 11.49 -1.50 -5.92
N ASP A 180 10.48 -2.06 -6.54
CA ASP A 180 10.31 -2.18 -7.99
C ASP A 180 9.98 -0.87 -8.71
N THR A 181 9.61 0.18 -7.95
CA THR A 181 9.52 1.56 -8.45
C THR A 181 10.90 2.20 -8.70
N LEU A 182 11.97 1.55 -8.27
CA LEU A 182 13.33 1.95 -8.57
C LEU A 182 13.79 1.27 -9.88
N LYS A 183 14.76 1.86 -10.57
CA LYS A 183 15.34 1.26 -11.80
C LYS A 183 16.27 0.10 -11.44
N ILE A 184 15.71 -1.00 -10.95
CA ILE A 184 16.45 -2.21 -10.59
C ILE A 184 16.05 -3.38 -11.49
N SER A 185 16.94 -4.37 -11.61
CA SER A 185 16.71 -5.51 -12.51
C SER A 185 15.62 -6.46 -11.98
N PRO A 186 14.94 -7.20 -12.86
CA PRO A 186 13.97 -8.23 -12.47
C PRO A 186 14.55 -9.25 -11.50
N ARG A 187 15.82 -9.66 -11.72
CA ARG A 187 16.54 -10.58 -10.83
C ARG A 187 16.73 -10.00 -9.41
N THR A 188 16.98 -8.69 -9.32
CA THR A 188 17.12 -8.00 -8.03
C THR A 188 15.76 -7.94 -7.31
N ILE A 189 14.66 -7.61 -8.00
CA ILE A 189 13.30 -7.62 -7.44
C ILE A 189 12.98 -9.02 -6.90
N CYS A 190 13.14 -10.05 -7.73
CA CYS A 190 12.89 -11.43 -7.34
C CYS A 190 13.69 -11.80 -6.08
N ARG A 191 15.00 -11.51 -6.03
CA ARG A 191 15.84 -11.78 -4.86
C ARG A 191 15.38 -11.03 -3.61
N ILE A 192 15.05 -9.74 -3.71
CA ILE A 192 14.56 -8.93 -2.57
C ILE A 192 13.29 -9.56 -2.00
N VAL A 193 12.31 -9.86 -2.83
CA VAL A 193 11.05 -10.45 -2.39
C VAL A 193 11.28 -11.82 -1.78
N THR A 194 11.92 -12.73 -2.50
CA THR A 194 12.04 -14.14 -2.10
C THR A 194 12.98 -14.37 -0.92
N SER A 195 13.95 -13.49 -0.66
CA SER A 195 14.83 -13.59 0.51
C SER A 195 14.16 -13.12 1.80
N GLN A 196 13.14 -12.27 1.73
CA GLN A 196 12.51 -11.68 2.91
C GLN A 196 11.15 -12.32 3.24
N ILE A 197 10.47 -12.88 2.23
CA ILE A 197 9.09 -13.36 2.35
C ILE A 197 8.96 -14.54 3.31
N ARG A 198 7.96 -14.45 4.18
CA ARG A 198 7.57 -15.49 5.15
C ARG A 198 6.08 -15.80 4.98
N PRO A 199 5.62 -16.98 5.42
CA PRO A 199 4.20 -17.28 5.48
C PRO A 199 3.41 -16.19 6.20
N GLY A 200 2.29 -15.77 5.61
CA GLY A 200 1.44 -14.72 6.14
C GLY A 200 1.84 -13.30 5.75
N ASP A 201 2.92 -13.09 4.99
CA ASP A 201 3.34 -11.74 4.62
C ASP A 201 2.45 -11.13 3.52
N ILE A 202 2.21 -9.82 3.63
CA ILE A 202 1.73 -8.98 2.54
C ILE A 202 2.96 -8.35 1.86
N VAL A 203 3.04 -8.54 0.54
CA VAL A 203 4.11 -8.02 -0.33
C VAL A 203 3.57 -6.89 -1.17
N THR A 204 4.27 -5.76 -1.27
CA THR A 204 3.90 -4.68 -2.19
C THR A 204 4.81 -4.68 -3.41
N LEU A 205 4.16 -4.64 -4.57
CA LEU A 205 4.65 -4.50 -5.93
C LEU A 205 3.84 -3.39 -6.61
N HIS A 206 4.16 -3.05 -7.86
CA HIS A 206 3.42 -2.06 -8.63
C HIS A 206 3.12 -2.59 -10.03
N ASP A 207 1.87 -2.42 -10.46
CA ASP A 207 1.41 -2.77 -11.82
C ASP A 207 1.04 -1.52 -12.63
N GLY A 208 1.14 -0.36 -12.01
CA GLY A 208 0.80 0.92 -12.61
C GLY A 208 1.90 1.96 -12.49
N LEU A 209 1.63 3.09 -13.10
CA LEU A 209 2.45 4.29 -13.03
C LEU A 209 1.61 5.41 -12.44
N GLU A 210 2.02 5.90 -11.29
CA GLU A 210 1.44 7.11 -10.74
C GLU A 210 1.53 8.27 -11.76
N PRO A 211 0.55 9.18 -11.82
CA PRO A 211 0.53 10.26 -12.83
C PRO A 211 1.79 11.12 -12.86
N ALA A 212 2.52 11.23 -11.74
CA ALA A 212 3.77 11.99 -11.64
C ALA A 212 4.98 11.27 -12.26
N ARG A 213 4.90 9.97 -12.53
CA ARG A 213 6.02 9.12 -13.01
C ARG A 213 5.75 8.45 -14.35
N ARG A 214 5.11 9.14 -15.29
CA ARG A 214 4.74 8.62 -16.61
C ARG A 214 5.91 8.06 -17.44
N ASN A 215 7.14 8.44 -17.12
CA ASN A 215 8.36 7.98 -17.82
C ASN A 215 9.03 6.77 -17.14
N CYS A 216 8.42 6.19 -16.12
CA CYS A 216 8.87 4.94 -15.50
C CYS A 216 8.24 3.74 -16.21
N SER A 217 8.72 2.54 -15.92
CA SER A 217 8.22 1.30 -16.49
C SER A 217 8.13 0.24 -15.41
N GLN A 218 7.06 -0.53 -15.40
CA GLN A 218 6.90 -1.70 -14.55
C GLN A 218 7.38 -3.00 -15.21
N GLU A 219 8.14 -2.88 -16.29
CA GLU A 219 8.66 -4.03 -17.03
C GLU A 219 9.48 -4.98 -16.15
N SER A 220 10.29 -4.42 -15.25
CA SER A 220 11.08 -5.24 -14.32
C SER A 220 10.22 -6.05 -13.35
N THR A 221 9.09 -5.50 -12.89
CA THR A 221 8.12 -6.20 -12.04
C THR A 221 7.48 -7.35 -12.79
N ILE A 222 7.01 -7.09 -14.02
CA ILE A 222 6.38 -8.09 -14.89
C ILE A 222 7.33 -9.25 -15.16
N GLN A 223 8.59 -8.96 -15.48
CA GLN A 223 9.60 -10.00 -15.74
C GLN A 223 10.01 -10.76 -14.46
N ALA A 224 9.95 -10.16 -13.28
CA ALA A 224 10.27 -10.81 -12.02
C ALA A 224 9.14 -11.72 -11.51
N LEU A 225 7.88 -11.39 -11.81
CA LEU A 225 6.70 -12.02 -11.23
C LEU A 225 6.63 -13.55 -11.46
N PRO A 226 6.90 -14.09 -12.68
CA PRO A 226 6.85 -15.54 -12.90
C PRO A 226 7.80 -16.31 -11.99
N GLU A 227 9.02 -15.82 -11.81
CA GLU A 227 10.01 -16.49 -10.94
C GLU A 227 9.67 -16.34 -9.45
N ILE A 228 9.12 -15.20 -9.03
CA ILE A 228 8.61 -15.03 -7.67
C ILE A 228 7.54 -16.09 -7.39
N LEU A 229 6.53 -16.24 -8.25
CA LEU A 229 5.44 -17.20 -8.09
C LEU A 229 5.94 -18.65 -8.08
N LYS A 230 6.90 -18.99 -8.96
CA LYS A 230 7.55 -20.31 -8.99
C LYS A 230 8.25 -20.64 -7.67
N ILE A 231 8.99 -19.67 -7.10
CA ILE A 231 9.66 -19.84 -5.81
C ILE A 231 8.66 -19.97 -4.67
N LEU A 232 7.58 -19.18 -4.66
CA LEU A 232 6.51 -19.33 -3.67
C LEU A 232 5.92 -20.75 -3.72
N LYS A 233 5.58 -21.22 -4.91
CA LYS A 233 5.06 -22.57 -5.11
C LYS A 233 6.03 -23.65 -4.64
N SER A 234 7.33 -23.53 -4.92
CA SER A 234 8.35 -24.50 -4.47
C SER A 234 8.51 -24.52 -2.93
N ARG A 235 8.13 -23.43 -2.25
CA ARG A 235 8.10 -23.35 -0.79
C ARG A 235 6.74 -23.76 -0.18
N GLY A 236 5.80 -24.23 -0.99
CA GLY A 236 4.45 -24.58 -0.55
C GLY A 236 3.61 -23.37 -0.12
N LEU A 237 3.89 -22.17 -0.64
CA LEU A 237 3.17 -20.95 -0.35
C LEU A 237 2.22 -20.60 -1.51
N ALA A 238 0.93 -20.51 -1.21
CA ALA A 238 -0.06 -20.00 -2.16
C ALA A 238 -0.02 -18.46 -2.20
N SER A 239 -0.29 -17.86 -3.37
CA SER A 239 -0.61 -16.44 -3.47
C SER A 239 -2.13 -16.26 -3.42
N LEU A 240 -2.64 -15.61 -2.37
CA LEU A 240 -4.06 -15.37 -2.16
C LEU A 240 -4.41 -13.90 -2.30
N SER A 241 -5.62 -13.60 -2.76
CA SER A 241 -6.17 -12.25 -2.65
C SER A 241 -6.54 -11.94 -1.19
N LEU A 242 -6.65 -10.66 -0.85
CA LEU A 242 -7.00 -10.26 0.52
C LEU A 242 -8.43 -10.67 0.89
N GLU A 243 -9.34 -10.81 -0.08
CA GLU A 243 -10.67 -11.36 0.17
C GLU A 243 -10.61 -12.82 0.62
N GLN A 244 -9.72 -13.62 0.02
CA GLN A 244 -9.49 -15.01 0.40
C GLN A 244 -8.71 -15.17 1.72
N ALA A 245 -7.91 -14.18 2.06
CA ALA A 245 -6.92 -14.27 3.13
C ALA A 245 -7.30 -13.56 4.44
N LEU A 246 -8.28 -12.66 4.40
CA LEU A 246 -8.75 -11.93 5.59
C LEU A 246 -10.07 -12.54 6.08
N ASN A 247 -10.15 -12.82 7.39
CA ASN A 247 -11.37 -13.34 8.04
C ASN A 247 -12.43 -12.24 8.27
N SER A 248 -12.55 -11.29 7.35
CA SER A 248 -13.47 -10.16 7.47
C SER A 248 -13.81 -9.59 6.09
N PRO A 249 -15.04 -9.07 5.89
CA PRO A 249 -15.43 -8.51 4.60
C PRO A 249 -14.45 -7.46 4.09
N VAL A 250 -14.16 -7.49 2.79
CA VAL A 250 -13.29 -6.53 2.10
C VAL A 250 -14.11 -5.56 1.24
N TYR A 251 -15.42 -5.76 1.18
CA TYR A 251 -16.39 -4.90 0.51
C TYR A 251 -17.62 -4.67 1.40
N GLN A 252 -18.35 -3.58 1.18
CA GLN A 252 -19.63 -3.22 1.81
C GLN A 252 -20.65 -2.81 0.76
#